data_8d4c4a5c033b275f05a6efe60acf5e56
#
_entry.id   8d4c4a5c033b275f05a6efe60acf5e56
#
_cell.length_a   1.000
_cell.length_b   1.000
_cell.length_c   1.000
_cell.angle_alpha   90.00
_cell.angle_beta   90.00
_cell.angle_gamma   90.00
#
_symmetry.space_group_name_H-M   'P 1'
#
loop_
_entity.id
_entity.type
_entity.pdbx_description
1 polymer ?
#
loop_
_entity_poly.entity_id
_entity_poly.type
_entity_poly.pdbx_seq_one_letter_code
_entity_poly.pdbx_strand_id
1 'polypeptide(L)'
;VRQFGDLVRISAEMILEQAQLIGELQREKRYREEFVFHLVKQEGTTRGDLEAWALRLGIDFQHPRAVIAIVPTDANLRPDLALAELQHFQTRLTAQSPEILAAALSPREFVIIESFAGRSPQTSETTFSRQRLKHFEALLRAETAVPFVLSIGVALTGIEGIAISYKSACRTRRVGQQREPQASSHSFYERSLPVLLSSLDAGWQAEQLRQPLDRLTRIDKRNGTLRHTLDAWFTHNEHPLATANALGIHRNTLDYRLRQISEITGLDLERTDDRLLLYIAMQLDG
;
A
#
# COMPACT_ATOMS: atom_id res chain seq x y z
N VAL A 1 -64.36 6.98 10.08
CA VAL A 1 -63.54 8.22 10.09
C VAL A 1 -62.46 8.16 11.18
N ARG A 2 -62.74 7.76 12.46
CA ARG A 2 -61.74 7.68 13.54
C ARG A 2 -60.63 6.66 13.26
N GLN A 3 -60.96 5.45 12.81
CA GLN A 3 -59.93 4.41 12.46
C GLN A 3 -58.97 4.86 11.36
N PHE A 4 -59.41 5.64 10.39
CA PHE A 4 -58.54 6.17 9.32
C PHE A 4 -57.59 7.26 9.85
N GLY A 5 -58.07 8.09 10.80
CA GLY A 5 -57.21 9.09 11.46
C GLY A 5 -56.13 8.45 12.33
N ASP A 6 -56.43 7.37 13.04
CA ASP A 6 -55.44 6.63 13.84
C ASP A 6 -54.38 5.93 12.95
N LEU A 7 -54.79 5.37 11.83
CA LEU A 7 -53.86 4.76 10.87
C LEU A 7 -52.89 5.77 10.27
N VAL A 8 -53.39 6.95 9.88
CA VAL A 8 -52.54 8.04 9.35
C VAL A 8 -51.56 8.54 10.41
N ARG A 9 -52.00 8.69 11.66
CA ARG A 9 -51.12 9.09 12.77
C ARG A 9 -50.01 8.09 13.01
N ILE A 10 -50.33 6.79 13.11
CA ILE A 10 -49.34 5.72 13.33
C ILE A 10 -48.34 5.68 12.17
N SER A 11 -48.83 5.82 10.91
CA SER A 11 -47.95 5.86 9.75
C SER A 11 -47.00 7.07 9.78
N ALA A 12 -47.51 8.25 10.18
CA ALA A 12 -46.68 9.44 10.31
C ALA A 12 -45.63 9.33 11.41
N GLU A 13 -46.03 8.76 12.58
CA GLU A 13 -45.08 8.49 13.68
C GLU A 13 -43.99 7.51 13.26
N MET A 14 -44.32 6.40 12.57
CA MET A 14 -43.34 5.46 12.03
C MET A 14 -42.38 6.11 11.01
N ILE A 15 -42.89 6.96 10.12
CA ILE A 15 -42.05 7.68 9.15
C ILE A 15 -41.08 8.62 9.87
N LEU A 16 -41.53 9.29 10.91
CA LEU A 16 -40.73 10.21 11.72
C LEU A 16 -39.62 9.46 12.47
N GLU A 17 -39.93 8.33 13.10
CA GLU A 17 -38.95 7.46 13.75
C GLU A 17 -37.92 6.92 12.78
N GLN A 18 -38.36 6.46 11.60
CA GLN A 18 -37.42 6.00 10.55
C GLN A 18 -36.51 7.13 10.08
N ALA A 19 -37.04 8.34 9.88
CA ALA A 19 -36.23 9.50 9.47
C ALA A 19 -35.19 9.89 10.53
N GLN A 20 -35.56 9.83 11.82
CA GLN A 20 -34.64 10.07 12.93
C GLN A 20 -33.56 9.01 13.00
N LEU A 21 -33.89 7.74 12.90
CA LEU A 21 -32.94 6.62 12.91
C LEU A 21 -31.95 6.72 11.73
N ILE A 22 -32.45 7.02 10.52
CA ILE A 22 -31.60 7.25 9.34
C ILE A 22 -30.66 8.43 9.58
N GLY A 23 -31.16 9.52 10.17
CA GLY A 23 -30.37 10.70 10.49
C GLY A 23 -29.26 10.42 11.53
N GLU A 24 -29.51 9.56 12.51
CA GLU A 24 -28.52 9.12 13.49
C GLU A 24 -27.44 8.23 12.86
N LEU A 25 -27.84 7.24 12.06
CA LEU A 25 -26.91 6.37 11.34
C LEU A 25 -26.01 7.16 10.37
N GLN A 26 -26.55 8.16 9.68
CA GLN A 26 -25.77 9.03 8.80
C GLN A 26 -24.80 9.92 9.57
N ARG A 27 -25.16 10.37 10.78
CA ARG A 27 -24.27 11.14 11.65
C ARG A 27 -23.13 10.28 12.17
N GLU A 28 -23.42 9.07 12.62
CA GLU A 28 -22.40 8.13 13.10
C GLU A 28 -21.42 7.75 11.97
N LYS A 29 -21.96 7.46 10.77
CA LYS A 29 -21.12 7.19 9.59
C LYS A 29 -20.18 8.35 9.30
N ARG A 30 -20.68 9.58 9.20
CA ARG A 30 -19.85 10.77 8.98
C ARG A 30 -18.79 10.96 10.06
N TYR A 31 -19.15 10.74 11.30
CA TYR A 31 -18.24 10.86 12.44
C TYR A 31 -17.09 9.86 12.36
N ARG A 32 -17.36 8.62 11.91
CA ARG A 32 -16.31 7.61 11.65
C ARG A 32 -15.43 7.99 10.44
N GLU A 33 -16.01 8.49 9.38
CA GLU A 33 -15.25 8.94 8.19
C GLU A 33 -14.31 10.10 8.51
N GLU A 34 -14.79 11.10 9.24
CA GLU A 34 -13.96 12.22 9.70
C GLU A 34 -12.83 11.73 10.60
N PHE A 35 -13.11 10.80 11.50
CA PHE A 35 -12.09 10.19 12.34
C PHE A 35 -10.99 9.51 11.51
N VAL A 36 -11.36 8.68 10.52
CA VAL A 36 -10.40 8.05 9.61
C VAL A 36 -9.58 9.08 8.85
N PHE A 37 -10.23 10.15 8.36
CA PHE A 37 -9.54 11.24 7.66
C PHE A 37 -8.46 11.88 8.56
N HIS A 38 -8.79 12.25 9.78
CA HIS A 38 -7.85 12.85 10.73
C HIS A 38 -6.76 11.88 11.18
N LEU A 39 -7.07 10.58 11.35
CA LEU A 39 -6.06 9.55 11.64
C LEU A 39 -4.99 9.46 10.55
N VAL A 40 -5.41 9.54 9.29
CA VAL A 40 -4.52 9.37 8.13
C VAL A 40 -3.74 10.64 7.83
N LYS A 41 -4.41 11.80 7.84
CA LYS A 41 -3.81 13.09 7.44
C LYS A 41 -3.08 13.78 8.60
N GLN A 42 -3.54 13.59 9.83
CA GLN A 42 -3.00 14.24 11.04
C GLN A 42 -2.97 15.78 10.95
N GLU A 43 -3.90 16.36 10.19
CA GLU A 43 -3.99 17.80 9.99
C GLU A 43 -4.97 18.40 11.02
N GLY A 44 -4.50 19.41 11.78
CA GLY A 44 -5.34 20.21 12.66
C GLY A 44 -5.89 19.51 13.91
N THR A 45 -5.41 18.29 14.23
CA THR A 45 -5.91 17.48 15.34
C THR A 45 -4.76 17.00 16.21
N THR A 46 -4.87 17.13 17.52
CA THR A 46 -3.84 16.63 18.44
C THR A 46 -3.98 15.13 18.67
N ARG A 47 -2.91 14.49 19.15
CA ARG A 47 -2.95 13.07 19.56
C ARG A 47 -4.04 12.82 20.62
N GLY A 48 -4.15 13.69 21.62
CA GLY A 48 -5.14 13.56 22.68
C GLY A 48 -6.58 13.61 22.16
N ASP A 49 -6.86 14.47 21.18
CA ASP A 49 -8.17 14.55 20.53
C ASP A 49 -8.51 13.24 19.79
N LEU A 50 -7.54 12.66 19.08
CA LEU A 50 -7.72 11.39 18.39
C LEU A 50 -7.91 10.23 19.37
N GLU A 51 -7.21 10.20 20.51
CA GLU A 51 -7.39 9.20 21.56
C GLU A 51 -8.77 9.30 22.20
N ALA A 52 -9.24 10.51 22.51
CA ALA A 52 -10.59 10.73 23.02
C ALA A 52 -11.66 10.34 22.00
N TRP A 53 -11.42 10.58 20.71
CA TRP A 53 -12.31 10.20 19.63
C TRP A 53 -12.39 8.67 19.46
N ALA A 54 -11.25 7.99 19.49
CA ALA A 54 -11.14 6.53 19.46
C ALA A 54 -11.94 5.88 20.60
N LEU A 55 -11.78 6.41 21.84
CA LEU A 55 -12.50 5.94 23.01
C LEU A 55 -14.01 6.05 22.83
N ARG A 56 -14.50 7.17 22.29
CA ARG A 56 -15.94 7.37 22.03
C ARG A 56 -16.50 6.41 20.98
N LEU A 57 -15.69 6.03 19.99
CA LEU A 57 -16.04 5.06 18.95
C LEU A 57 -15.85 3.60 19.40
N GLY A 58 -15.31 3.37 20.60
CA GLY A 58 -14.99 2.03 21.10
C GLY A 58 -13.89 1.32 20.30
N ILE A 59 -12.95 2.10 19.70
CA ILE A 59 -11.89 1.58 18.86
C ILE A 59 -10.61 1.47 19.66
N ASP A 60 -10.02 0.27 19.68
CA ASP A 60 -8.74 -0.01 20.30
C ASP A 60 -7.61 -0.02 19.26
N PHE A 61 -6.52 0.69 19.55
CA PHE A 61 -5.29 0.76 18.74
C PHE A 61 -4.11 0.00 19.36
N GLN A 62 -4.31 -0.83 20.37
CA GLN A 62 -3.25 -1.67 20.95
C GLN A 62 -2.80 -2.77 19.98
N HIS A 63 -3.69 -3.24 19.13
CA HIS A 63 -3.37 -4.21 18.10
C HIS A 63 -2.82 -3.56 16.82
N PRO A 64 -1.87 -4.21 16.12
CA PRO A 64 -1.36 -3.70 14.87
C PRO A 64 -2.46 -3.51 13.82
N ARG A 65 -2.44 -2.36 13.14
CA ARG A 65 -3.36 -2.03 12.06
C ARG A 65 -2.58 -1.54 10.85
N ALA A 66 -3.05 -1.91 9.67
CA ALA A 66 -2.49 -1.44 8.40
C ALA A 66 -3.53 -0.66 7.59
N VAL A 67 -3.08 0.35 6.86
CA VAL A 67 -3.91 1.07 5.91
C VAL A 67 -3.83 0.39 4.54
N ILE A 68 -4.99 0.11 3.97
CA ILE A 68 -5.14 -0.26 2.56
C ILE A 68 -5.61 0.99 1.82
N ALA A 69 -4.80 1.47 0.87
CA ALA A 69 -5.16 2.57 -0.02
C ALA A 69 -5.68 2.01 -1.34
N ILE A 70 -6.78 2.57 -1.84
CA ILE A 70 -7.49 2.18 -3.06
C ILE A 70 -7.56 3.40 -3.96
N VAL A 71 -7.03 3.28 -5.18
CA VAL A 71 -6.93 4.38 -6.15
C VAL A 71 -7.29 3.85 -7.54
N PRO A 72 -8.05 4.61 -8.37
CA PRO A 72 -8.34 4.18 -9.74
C PRO A 72 -7.05 4.04 -10.56
N THR A 73 -7.00 3.02 -11.41
CA THR A 73 -5.85 2.76 -12.29
C THR A 73 -5.71 3.84 -13.36
N ASP A 74 -6.83 4.31 -13.92
CA ASP A 74 -6.83 5.37 -14.92
C ASP A 74 -6.65 6.75 -14.27
N ALA A 75 -5.51 7.38 -14.57
CA ALA A 75 -5.21 8.72 -14.12
C ALA A 75 -6.17 9.80 -14.68
N ASN A 76 -6.82 9.54 -15.81
CA ASN A 76 -7.74 10.47 -16.48
C ASN A 76 -9.22 10.20 -16.12
N LEU A 77 -9.51 9.20 -15.30
CA LEU A 77 -10.89 8.96 -14.84
C LEU A 77 -11.46 10.23 -14.19
N ARG A 78 -12.65 10.61 -14.57
CA ARG A 78 -13.31 11.79 -13.99
C ARG A 78 -13.48 11.63 -12.47
N PRO A 79 -13.14 12.66 -11.67
CA PRO A 79 -13.21 12.57 -10.22
C PRO A 79 -14.60 12.24 -9.66
N ASP A 80 -15.66 12.74 -10.30
CA ASP A 80 -17.05 12.48 -9.93
C ASP A 80 -17.44 11.00 -10.12
N LEU A 81 -16.99 10.39 -11.21
CA LEU A 81 -17.20 8.96 -11.45
C LEU A 81 -16.43 8.10 -10.44
N ALA A 82 -15.14 8.42 -10.21
CA ALA A 82 -14.35 7.71 -9.23
C ALA A 82 -14.97 7.78 -7.82
N LEU A 83 -15.44 8.96 -7.43
CA LEU A 83 -16.11 9.16 -6.14
C LEU A 83 -17.40 8.35 -6.02
N ALA A 84 -18.23 8.35 -7.07
CA ALA A 84 -19.49 7.60 -7.08
C ALA A 84 -19.24 6.10 -6.89
N GLU A 85 -18.26 5.52 -7.60
CA GLU A 85 -17.88 4.11 -7.48
C GLU A 85 -17.34 3.77 -6.09
N LEU A 86 -16.48 4.64 -5.54
CA LEU A 86 -15.93 4.45 -4.19
C LEU A 86 -17.01 4.58 -3.10
N GLN A 87 -17.99 5.48 -3.26
CA GLN A 87 -19.13 5.61 -2.33
C GLN A 87 -20.05 4.39 -2.40
N HIS A 88 -20.28 3.85 -3.60
CA HIS A 88 -21.04 2.61 -3.77
C HIS A 88 -20.33 1.45 -3.05
N PHE A 89 -19.05 1.27 -3.33
CA PHE A 89 -18.21 0.28 -2.64
C PHE A 89 -18.23 0.45 -1.11
N GLN A 90 -18.07 1.67 -0.62
CA GLN A 90 -18.12 1.98 0.82
C GLN A 90 -19.45 1.57 1.45
N THR A 91 -20.57 1.85 0.78
CA THR A 91 -21.90 1.52 1.28
C THR A 91 -22.05 0.01 1.44
N ARG A 92 -21.55 -0.77 0.49
CA ARG A 92 -21.58 -2.23 0.55
C ARG A 92 -20.63 -2.77 1.61
N LEU A 93 -19.43 -2.22 1.70
CA LEU A 93 -18.44 -2.60 2.70
C LEU A 93 -18.95 -2.40 4.13
N THR A 94 -19.53 -1.25 4.42
CA THR A 94 -20.09 -0.95 5.75
C THR A 94 -21.35 -1.74 6.06
N ALA A 95 -22.14 -2.13 5.07
CA ALA A 95 -23.28 -3.02 5.25
C ALA A 95 -22.85 -4.45 5.65
N GLN A 96 -21.72 -4.93 5.14
CA GLN A 96 -21.17 -6.26 5.47
C GLN A 96 -20.35 -6.26 6.78
N SER A 97 -19.66 -5.16 7.07
CA SER A 97 -18.77 -5.01 8.21
C SER A 97 -18.91 -3.59 8.81
N PRO A 98 -19.95 -3.37 9.65
CA PRO A 98 -20.22 -2.04 10.22
C PRO A 98 -19.10 -1.46 11.08
N GLU A 99 -18.25 -2.33 11.67
CA GLU A 99 -17.10 -1.97 12.50
C GLU A 99 -15.88 -1.51 11.69
N ILE A 100 -15.90 -1.68 10.37
CA ILE A 100 -14.74 -1.35 9.53
C ILE A 100 -14.50 0.15 9.50
N LEU A 101 -13.24 0.53 9.65
CA LEU A 101 -12.80 1.92 9.54
C LEU A 101 -12.39 2.20 8.10
N ALA A 102 -13.20 2.97 7.40
CA ALA A 102 -12.95 3.30 6.00
C ALA A 102 -13.49 4.68 5.65
N ALA A 103 -12.78 5.41 4.79
CA ALA A 103 -13.21 6.72 4.31
C ALA A 103 -12.62 7.06 2.94
N ALA A 104 -13.31 7.91 2.17
CA ALA A 104 -12.73 8.60 1.04
C ALA A 104 -11.88 9.78 1.53
N LEU A 105 -10.59 9.79 1.20
CA LEU A 105 -9.67 10.89 1.51
C LEU A 105 -9.73 11.99 0.44
N SER A 106 -10.13 11.63 -0.75
CA SER A 106 -10.34 12.50 -1.89
C SER A 106 -11.32 11.83 -2.88
N PRO A 107 -11.80 12.53 -3.90
CA PRO A 107 -12.65 11.93 -4.92
C PRO A 107 -12.04 10.70 -5.63
N ARG A 108 -10.72 10.51 -5.53
CA ARG A 108 -9.99 9.43 -6.22
C ARG A 108 -9.19 8.55 -5.28
N GLU A 109 -9.37 8.68 -3.98
CA GLU A 109 -8.60 7.91 -3.01
C GLU A 109 -9.49 7.49 -1.85
N PHE A 110 -9.53 6.21 -1.62
CA PHE A 110 -10.27 5.59 -0.53
C PHE A 110 -9.31 4.78 0.35
N VAL A 111 -9.55 4.76 1.65
CA VAL A 111 -8.73 3.98 2.59
C VAL A 111 -9.58 3.09 3.46
N ILE A 112 -9.02 1.94 3.80
CA ILE A 112 -9.53 0.99 4.80
C ILE A 112 -8.45 0.80 5.84
N ILE A 113 -8.80 0.85 7.12
CA ILE A 113 -7.90 0.53 8.23
C ILE A 113 -8.17 -0.91 8.66
N GLU A 114 -7.30 -1.81 8.26
CA GLU A 114 -7.41 -3.24 8.52
C GLU A 114 -6.71 -3.63 9.82
N SER A 115 -7.38 -4.44 10.66
CA SER A 115 -6.81 -4.97 11.90
C SER A 115 -6.06 -6.26 11.66
N PHE A 116 -4.86 -6.37 12.23
CA PHE A 116 -4.06 -7.59 12.24
C PHE A 116 -4.24 -8.42 13.51
N ALA A 117 -5.18 -8.05 14.40
CA ALA A 117 -5.47 -8.75 15.65
C ALA A 117 -5.96 -10.19 15.43
N GLY A 118 -6.76 -10.42 14.37
CA GLY A 118 -7.29 -11.74 14.02
C GLY A 118 -6.32 -12.66 13.27
N ARG A 119 -5.07 -12.25 13.07
CA ARG A 119 -4.06 -13.05 12.39
C ARG A 119 -3.61 -14.21 13.28
N SER A 120 -3.71 -15.45 12.79
CA SER A 120 -3.12 -16.61 13.47
C SER A 120 -1.62 -16.42 13.63
N PRO A 121 -1.02 -16.80 14.79
CA PRO A 121 0.43 -16.73 14.98
C PRO A 121 1.25 -17.51 13.93
N GLN A 122 0.67 -18.55 13.33
CA GLN A 122 1.30 -19.35 12.27
C GLN A 122 1.22 -18.67 10.88
N THR A 123 0.35 -17.68 10.70
CA THR A 123 0.21 -16.98 9.42
C THR A 123 1.19 -15.83 9.36
N SER A 124 2.06 -15.80 8.34
CA SER A 124 2.98 -14.68 8.14
C SER A 124 2.20 -13.42 7.75
N GLU A 125 2.78 -12.25 8.04
CA GLU A 125 2.20 -10.95 7.64
C GLU A 125 2.05 -10.85 6.12
N THR A 126 2.98 -11.41 5.37
CA THR A 126 2.92 -11.50 3.90
C THR A 126 1.70 -12.30 3.44
N THR A 127 1.46 -13.46 4.04
CA THR A 127 0.30 -14.30 3.69
C THR A 127 -1.00 -13.62 4.08
N PHE A 128 -1.08 -13.05 5.27
CA PHE A 128 -2.27 -12.35 5.75
C PHE A 128 -2.59 -11.13 4.88
N SER A 129 -1.62 -10.27 4.62
CA SER A 129 -1.82 -9.08 3.79
C SER A 129 -2.27 -9.42 2.38
N ARG A 130 -1.71 -10.49 1.77
CA ARG A 130 -2.13 -10.99 0.46
C ARG A 130 -3.58 -11.48 0.46
N GLN A 131 -4.00 -12.21 1.49
CA GLN A 131 -5.37 -12.67 1.64
C GLN A 131 -6.35 -11.49 1.76
N ARG A 132 -6.00 -10.48 2.58
CA ARG A 132 -6.85 -9.28 2.74
C ARG A 132 -6.95 -8.46 1.46
N LEU A 133 -5.84 -8.26 0.74
CA LEU A 133 -5.87 -7.59 -0.56
C LEU A 133 -6.75 -8.32 -1.57
N LYS A 134 -6.62 -9.65 -1.69
CA LYS A 134 -7.49 -10.46 -2.56
C LYS A 134 -8.96 -10.35 -2.19
N HIS A 135 -9.28 -10.34 -0.90
CA HIS A 135 -10.64 -10.18 -0.42
C HIS A 135 -11.25 -8.83 -0.87
N PHE A 136 -10.56 -7.72 -0.59
CA PHE A 136 -11.06 -6.39 -0.98
C PHE A 136 -11.05 -6.17 -2.50
N GLU A 137 -10.10 -6.76 -3.21
CA GLU A 137 -10.09 -6.76 -4.68
C GLU A 137 -11.32 -7.49 -5.26
N ALA A 138 -11.67 -8.63 -4.71
CA ALA A 138 -12.87 -9.37 -5.13
C ALA A 138 -14.16 -8.58 -4.85
N LEU A 139 -14.25 -7.92 -3.68
CA LEU A 139 -15.37 -7.05 -3.35
C LEU A 139 -15.47 -5.85 -4.31
N LEU A 140 -14.36 -5.19 -4.60
CA LEU A 140 -14.33 -4.07 -5.55
C LEU A 140 -14.78 -4.50 -6.94
N ARG A 141 -14.25 -5.60 -7.45
CA ARG A 141 -14.63 -6.12 -8.77
C ARG A 141 -16.10 -6.52 -8.88
N ALA A 142 -16.72 -6.90 -7.78
CA ALA A 142 -18.15 -7.21 -7.74
C ALA A 142 -19.04 -5.96 -7.79
N GLU A 143 -18.55 -4.83 -7.29
CA GLU A 143 -19.35 -3.62 -7.08
C GLU A 143 -19.06 -2.52 -8.11
N THR A 144 -17.92 -2.58 -8.84
CA THR A 144 -17.56 -1.55 -9.82
C THR A 144 -16.89 -2.13 -11.06
N ALA A 145 -17.18 -1.54 -12.22
CA ALA A 145 -16.51 -1.83 -13.48
C ALA A 145 -15.20 -1.03 -13.64
N VAL A 146 -14.96 -0.03 -12.80
CA VAL A 146 -13.73 0.79 -12.83
C VAL A 146 -12.59 0.00 -12.23
N PRO A 147 -11.45 -0.14 -12.92
CA PRO A 147 -10.29 -0.81 -12.36
C PRO A 147 -9.58 0.06 -11.32
N PHE A 148 -9.28 -0.54 -10.16
CA PHE A 148 -8.56 0.09 -9.06
C PHE A 148 -7.28 -0.68 -8.73
N VAL A 149 -6.29 0.04 -8.21
CA VAL A 149 -5.10 -0.53 -7.59
C VAL A 149 -5.22 -0.41 -6.07
N LEU A 150 -4.99 -1.52 -5.39
CA LEU A 150 -4.95 -1.60 -3.94
C LEU A 150 -3.49 -1.65 -3.46
N SER A 151 -3.21 -1.02 -2.34
CA SER A 151 -1.90 -1.15 -1.70
C SER A 151 -2.03 -1.19 -0.19
N ILE A 152 -1.38 -2.15 0.47
CA ILE A 152 -1.36 -2.25 1.93
C ILE A 152 -0.01 -1.80 2.47
N GLY A 153 -0.04 -0.94 3.49
CA GLY A 153 1.14 -0.46 4.21
C GLY A 153 1.59 -1.40 5.33
N VAL A 154 2.61 -0.98 6.06
CA VAL A 154 3.09 -1.67 7.26
C VAL A 154 2.04 -1.61 8.37
N ALA A 155 1.82 -2.73 9.07
CA ALA A 155 0.96 -2.75 10.25
C ALA A 155 1.72 -2.27 11.49
N LEU A 156 1.16 -1.29 12.17
CA LEU A 156 1.74 -0.68 13.37
C LEU A 156 0.68 -0.55 14.46
N THR A 157 1.13 -0.55 15.71
CA THR A 157 0.30 -0.25 16.88
C THR A 157 0.22 1.25 17.14
N GLY A 158 -0.83 1.66 17.83
CA GLY A 158 -1.04 3.05 18.21
C GLY A 158 -1.65 3.92 17.11
N ILE A 159 -2.26 5.01 17.52
CA ILE A 159 -2.95 5.97 16.64
C ILE A 159 -1.99 6.58 15.60
N GLU A 160 -0.76 6.93 16.01
CA GLU A 160 0.25 7.49 15.13
C GLU A 160 0.70 6.50 14.03
N GLY A 161 0.61 5.19 14.31
CA GLY A 161 0.92 4.13 13.38
C GLY A 161 0.06 4.18 12.11
N ILE A 162 -1.16 4.72 12.18
CA ILE A 162 -2.07 4.78 11.03
C ILE A 162 -1.54 5.71 9.92
N ALA A 163 -1.08 6.91 10.27
CA ALA A 163 -0.52 7.84 9.29
C ALA A 163 0.79 7.30 8.67
N ILE A 164 1.61 6.62 9.46
CA ILE A 164 2.84 5.96 8.96
C ILE A 164 2.46 4.83 8.00
N SER A 165 1.48 4.00 8.37
CA SER A 165 0.97 2.93 7.53
C SER A 165 0.42 3.45 6.20
N TYR A 166 -0.35 4.53 6.21
CA TYR A 166 -0.83 5.18 4.99
C TYR A 166 0.30 5.66 4.08
N LYS A 167 1.30 6.36 4.63
CA LYS A 167 2.48 6.78 3.86
C LYS A 167 3.21 5.58 3.27
N SER A 168 3.31 4.50 4.04
CA SER A 168 3.88 3.23 3.58
C SER A 168 3.04 2.61 2.45
N ALA A 169 1.71 2.59 2.54
CA ALA A 169 0.82 2.10 1.48
C ALA A 169 1.00 2.90 0.17
N CYS A 170 1.07 4.23 0.25
CA CYS A 170 1.32 5.09 -0.91
C CYS A 170 2.67 4.79 -1.59
N ARG A 171 3.73 4.58 -0.79
CA ARG A 171 5.05 4.18 -1.30
C ARG A 171 5.02 2.77 -1.90
N THR A 172 4.35 1.83 -1.23
CA THR A 172 4.16 0.45 -1.72
C THR A 172 3.49 0.44 -3.10
N ARG A 173 2.45 1.26 -3.30
CA ARG A 173 1.82 1.42 -4.60
C ARG A 173 2.80 1.94 -5.65
N ARG A 174 3.52 3.05 -5.35
CA ARG A 174 4.48 3.64 -6.30
C ARG A 174 5.55 2.64 -6.73
N VAL A 175 6.20 1.99 -5.77
CA VAL A 175 7.22 0.96 -6.03
C VAL A 175 6.63 -0.24 -6.75
N GLY A 176 5.43 -0.68 -6.34
CA GLY A 176 4.75 -1.81 -6.97
C GLY A 176 4.37 -1.55 -8.42
N GLN A 177 3.82 -0.39 -8.73
CA GLN A 177 3.44 0.00 -10.10
C GLN A 177 4.64 0.16 -11.03
N GLN A 178 5.80 0.59 -10.52
CA GLN A 178 7.04 0.64 -11.32
C GLN A 178 7.53 -0.76 -11.71
N ARG A 179 7.46 -1.73 -10.79
CA ARG A 179 8.02 -3.07 -10.98
C ARG A 179 7.04 -4.05 -11.63
N GLU A 180 5.78 -3.93 -11.28
CA GLU A 180 4.69 -4.79 -11.77
C GLU A 180 3.48 -3.94 -12.17
N PRO A 181 3.54 -3.22 -13.30
CA PRO A 181 2.50 -2.27 -13.72
C PRO A 181 1.13 -2.91 -13.92
N GLN A 182 1.09 -4.22 -14.20
CA GLN A 182 -0.15 -4.98 -14.46
C GLN A 182 -0.80 -5.53 -13.19
N ALA A 183 -0.11 -5.47 -12.04
CA ALA A 183 -0.68 -5.98 -10.80
C ALA A 183 -1.72 -5.00 -10.24
N SER A 184 -2.88 -5.54 -9.87
CA SER A 184 -4.00 -4.80 -9.27
C SER A 184 -3.84 -4.58 -7.77
N SER A 185 -2.86 -5.22 -7.13
CA SER A 185 -2.60 -5.04 -5.70
C SER A 185 -1.13 -5.20 -5.35
N HIS A 186 -0.68 -4.44 -4.34
CA HIS A 186 0.71 -4.42 -3.88
C HIS A 186 0.76 -4.47 -2.35
N SER A 187 1.62 -5.34 -1.81
CA SER A 187 1.83 -5.48 -0.36
C SER A 187 3.20 -4.96 0.06
N PHE A 188 3.24 -4.17 1.15
CA PHE A 188 4.49 -3.80 1.82
C PHE A 188 5.35 -5.02 2.16
N TYR A 189 4.72 -6.08 2.66
CA TYR A 189 5.43 -7.28 3.11
C TYR A 189 6.07 -8.11 1.98
N GLU A 190 5.64 -7.91 0.75
CA GLU A 190 6.25 -8.52 -0.44
C GLU A 190 7.41 -7.69 -1.00
N ARG A 191 7.45 -6.38 -0.67
CA ARG A 191 8.40 -5.40 -1.20
C ARG A 191 8.96 -4.48 -0.12
N SER A 192 9.15 -5.01 1.10
CA SER A 192 9.53 -4.19 2.27
C SER A 192 10.83 -3.42 2.02
N LEU A 193 11.87 -4.08 1.52
CA LEU A 193 13.16 -3.42 1.30
C LEU A 193 13.09 -2.26 0.29
N PRO A 194 12.61 -2.43 -0.96
CA PRO A 194 12.50 -1.29 -1.87
C PRO A 194 11.55 -0.18 -1.36
N VAL A 195 10.48 -0.52 -0.64
CA VAL A 195 9.59 0.48 -0.05
C VAL A 195 10.28 1.26 1.07
N LEU A 196 11.06 0.60 1.93
CA LEU A 196 11.85 1.26 2.96
C LEU A 196 12.94 2.16 2.34
N LEU A 197 13.63 1.66 1.33
CA LEU A 197 14.67 2.42 0.62
C LEU A 197 14.08 3.61 -0.16
N SER A 198 12.85 3.52 -0.65
CA SER A 198 12.19 4.65 -1.32
C SER A 198 11.98 5.87 -0.42
N SER A 199 12.17 5.72 0.89
CA SER A 199 12.20 6.87 1.82
C SER A 199 13.49 7.68 1.74
N LEU A 200 14.54 7.12 1.14
CA LEU A 200 15.84 7.75 0.90
C LEU A 200 15.92 8.44 -0.48
N ASP A 201 14.80 8.62 -1.17
CA ASP A 201 14.75 9.14 -2.56
C ASP A 201 15.38 10.52 -2.76
N ALA A 202 15.53 11.31 -1.71
CA ALA A 202 16.12 12.64 -1.74
C ALA A 202 17.21 12.81 -0.69
N GLY A 203 18.29 13.51 -1.07
CA GLY A 203 19.39 13.84 -0.19
C GLY A 203 20.71 13.19 -0.59
N TRP A 204 21.80 13.64 0.06
CA TRP A 204 23.15 13.18 -0.22
C TRP A 204 23.35 11.66 -0.02
N GLN A 205 22.59 11.05 0.90
CA GLN A 205 22.63 9.60 1.15
C GLN A 205 22.18 8.83 -0.09
N ALA A 206 21.05 9.24 -0.70
CA ALA A 206 20.55 8.61 -1.92
C ALA A 206 21.53 8.75 -3.08
N GLU A 207 22.13 9.95 -3.24
CA GLU A 207 23.15 10.20 -4.26
C GLU A 207 24.37 9.29 -4.08
N GLN A 208 24.85 9.16 -2.84
CA GLN A 208 25.99 8.29 -2.54
C GLN A 208 25.67 6.81 -2.80
N LEU A 209 24.46 6.36 -2.43
CA LEU A 209 24.03 4.98 -2.68
C LEU A 209 23.91 4.66 -4.17
N ARG A 210 23.45 5.61 -5.01
CA ARG A 210 23.30 5.42 -6.46
C ARG A 210 24.61 5.55 -7.23
N GLN A 211 25.58 6.27 -6.71
CA GLN A 211 26.82 6.61 -7.42
C GLN A 211 27.53 5.43 -8.10
N PRO A 212 27.71 4.24 -7.45
CA PRO A 212 28.36 3.10 -8.10
C PRO A 212 27.60 2.62 -9.34
N LEU A 213 26.27 2.57 -9.23
CA LEU A 213 25.40 2.11 -10.32
C LEU A 213 25.35 3.12 -11.47
N ASP A 214 25.36 4.42 -11.17
CA ASP A 214 25.43 5.49 -12.16
C ASP A 214 26.71 5.40 -12.99
N ARG A 215 27.85 5.07 -12.34
CA ARG A 215 29.12 4.83 -13.06
C ARG A 215 28.99 3.66 -14.04
N LEU A 216 28.40 2.54 -13.57
CA LEU A 216 28.17 1.37 -14.40
C LEU A 216 27.28 1.71 -15.59
N THR A 217 26.14 2.37 -15.35
CA THR A 217 25.15 2.74 -16.38
C THR A 217 25.74 3.67 -17.44
N ARG A 218 26.62 4.61 -17.06
CA ARG A 218 27.31 5.52 -18.02
C ARG A 218 28.22 4.79 -18.97
N ILE A 219 28.90 3.73 -18.54
CA ILE A 219 29.83 2.95 -19.34
C ILE A 219 29.10 1.88 -20.16
N ASP A 220 28.11 1.24 -19.58
CA ASP A 220 27.33 0.13 -20.18
C ASP A 220 26.25 0.59 -21.21
N LYS A 221 26.32 1.85 -21.65
CA LYS A 221 25.31 2.53 -22.49
C LYS A 221 24.92 1.84 -23.79
N ARG A 222 25.78 0.95 -24.35
CA ARG A 222 25.53 0.36 -25.67
C ARG A 222 24.63 -0.88 -25.66
N ASN A 223 24.73 -1.74 -24.66
CA ASN A 223 24.00 -3.01 -24.63
C ASN A 223 23.37 -3.37 -23.29
N GLY A 224 23.60 -2.61 -22.22
CA GLY A 224 23.08 -2.94 -20.86
C GLY A 224 23.56 -4.29 -20.32
N THR A 225 24.63 -4.84 -20.91
CA THR A 225 25.09 -6.22 -20.66
C THR A 225 25.57 -6.42 -19.23
N LEU A 226 26.32 -5.44 -18.70
CA LEU A 226 26.86 -5.52 -17.34
C LEU A 226 25.74 -5.31 -16.32
N ARG A 227 24.84 -4.37 -16.58
CA ARG A 227 23.64 -4.17 -15.76
C ARG A 227 22.78 -5.42 -15.70
N HIS A 228 22.50 -6.03 -16.84
CA HIS A 228 21.72 -7.28 -16.92
C HIS A 228 22.46 -8.44 -16.24
N THR A 229 23.80 -8.49 -16.32
CA THR A 229 24.60 -9.49 -15.61
C THR A 229 24.50 -9.32 -14.10
N LEU A 230 24.54 -8.09 -13.61
CA LEU A 230 24.42 -7.77 -12.20
C LEU A 230 23.02 -8.11 -11.65
N ASP A 231 21.98 -7.80 -12.41
CA ASP A 231 20.59 -8.14 -12.06
C ASP A 231 20.40 -9.66 -11.95
N ALA A 232 20.88 -10.41 -12.95
CA ALA A 232 20.86 -11.86 -12.92
C ALA A 232 21.68 -12.45 -11.76
N TRP A 233 22.82 -11.82 -11.44
CA TRP A 233 23.68 -12.25 -10.33
C TRP A 233 22.95 -12.19 -8.99
N PHE A 234 22.31 -11.10 -8.66
CA PHE A 234 21.54 -10.97 -7.43
C PHE A 234 20.24 -11.78 -7.45
N THR A 235 19.54 -11.88 -8.59
CA THR A 235 18.33 -12.69 -8.75
C THR A 235 18.59 -14.18 -8.47
N HIS A 236 19.79 -14.66 -8.84
CA HIS A 236 20.20 -16.04 -8.58
C HIS A 236 21.02 -16.21 -7.30
N ASN A 237 20.83 -15.30 -6.31
CA ASN A 237 21.46 -15.33 -4.99
C ASN A 237 23.00 -15.47 -5.07
N GLU A 238 23.63 -14.75 -5.98
CA GLU A 238 25.07 -14.72 -6.15
C GLU A 238 25.69 -16.09 -6.49
N HIS A 239 24.88 -17.01 -7.07
CA HIS A 239 25.35 -18.35 -7.41
C HIS A 239 25.90 -18.38 -8.85
N PRO A 240 27.24 -18.58 -9.06
CA PRO A 240 27.88 -18.40 -10.37
C PRO A 240 27.31 -19.30 -11.46
N LEU A 241 27.09 -20.58 -11.16
CA LEU A 241 26.59 -21.55 -12.15
C LEU A 241 25.15 -21.26 -12.57
N ALA A 242 24.28 -20.94 -11.59
CA ALA A 242 22.89 -20.59 -11.86
C ALA A 242 22.79 -19.30 -12.69
N THR A 243 23.57 -18.29 -12.34
CA THR A 243 23.63 -17.00 -13.08
C THR A 243 24.16 -17.20 -14.51
N ALA A 244 25.25 -17.94 -14.71
CA ALA A 244 25.80 -18.21 -16.03
C ALA A 244 24.79 -18.96 -16.92
N ASN A 245 24.12 -19.95 -16.39
CA ASN A 245 23.07 -20.71 -17.09
C ASN A 245 21.89 -19.82 -17.46
N ALA A 246 21.41 -18.97 -16.55
CA ALA A 246 20.30 -18.05 -16.81
C ALA A 246 20.63 -17.03 -17.90
N LEU A 247 21.91 -16.59 -17.97
CA LEU A 247 22.38 -15.66 -18.98
C LEU A 247 22.76 -16.33 -20.30
N GLY A 248 22.79 -17.69 -20.36
CA GLY A 248 23.25 -18.44 -21.53
C GLY A 248 24.74 -18.23 -21.86
N ILE A 249 25.61 -18.01 -20.85
CA ILE A 249 27.02 -17.76 -21.01
C ILE A 249 27.88 -18.77 -20.26
N HIS A 250 29.14 -18.88 -20.66
CA HIS A 250 30.11 -19.69 -19.92
C HIS A 250 30.51 -19.00 -18.59
N ARG A 251 30.81 -19.78 -17.55
CA ARG A 251 31.22 -19.28 -16.23
C ARG A 251 32.38 -18.28 -16.30
N ASN A 252 33.39 -18.54 -17.13
CA ASN A 252 34.55 -17.62 -17.28
C ASN A 252 34.13 -16.24 -17.84
N THR A 253 33.09 -16.23 -18.69
CA THR A 253 32.51 -14.97 -19.22
C THR A 253 31.77 -14.21 -18.10
N LEU A 254 31.07 -14.92 -17.20
CA LEU A 254 30.45 -14.33 -16.03
C LEU A 254 31.52 -13.71 -15.12
N ASP A 255 32.57 -14.49 -14.77
CA ASP A 255 33.67 -14.04 -13.90
C ASP A 255 34.39 -12.79 -14.50
N TYR A 256 34.53 -12.74 -15.80
CA TYR A 256 35.06 -11.58 -16.48
C TYR A 256 34.15 -10.36 -16.35
N ARG A 257 32.84 -10.52 -16.57
CA ARG A 257 31.90 -9.42 -16.44
C ARG A 257 31.79 -8.91 -15.02
N LEU A 258 31.78 -9.78 -14.00
CA LEU A 258 31.78 -9.40 -12.60
C LEU A 258 33.03 -8.59 -12.22
N ARG A 259 34.22 -8.99 -12.72
CA ARG A 259 35.42 -8.19 -12.54
C ARG A 259 35.32 -6.81 -13.19
N GLN A 260 34.78 -6.70 -14.40
CA GLN A 260 34.55 -5.41 -15.03
C GLN A 260 33.58 -4.55 -14.21
N ILE A 261 32.51 -5.15 -13.65
CA ILE A 261 31.59 -4.44 -12.76
C ILE A 261 32.34 -3.89 -11.55
N SER A 262 33.17 -4.70 -10.89
CA SER A 262 34.00 -4.26 -9.75
C SER A 262 34.93 -3.11 -10.12
N GLU A 263 35.62 -3.19 -11.25
CA GLU A 263 36.53 -2.12 -11.74
C GLU A 263 35.78 -0.81 -12.00
N ILE A 264 34.61 -0.86 -12.64
CA ILE A 264 33.84 0.32 -13.01
C ILE A 264 33.18 0.96 -11.76
N THR A 265 32.62 0.15 -10.89
CA THR A 265 31.92 0.63 -9.70
C THR A 265 32.87 1.04 -8.57
N GLY A 266 34.10 0.48 -8.58
CA GLY A 266 35.08 0.62 -7.50
C GLY A 266 34.70 -0.19 -6.25
N LEU A 267 33.79 -1.18 -6.38
CA LEU A 267 33.35 -2.04 -5.31
C LEU A 267 33.89 -3.45 -5.48
N ASP A 268 34.32 -4.05 -4.38
CA ASP A 268 34.79 -5.43 -4.35
C ASP A 268 33.64 -6.40 -4.10
N LEU A 269 33.23 -7.14 -5.12
CA LEU A 269 32.14 -8.10 -5.02
C LEU A 269 32.43 -9.33 -4.11
N GLU A 270 33.65 -9.49 -3.62
CA GLU A 270 33.96 -10.50 -2.59
C GLU A 270 33.63 -9.98 -1.18
N ARG A 271 33.57 -8.66 -0.99
CA ARG A 271 33.20 -8.06 0.29
C ARG A 271 31.68 -7.92 0.43
N THR A 272 31.15 -8.39 1.55
CA THR A 272 29.68 -8.35 1.81
C THR A 272 29.12 -6.93 1.78
N ASP A 273 29.82 -5.96 2.38
CA ASP A 273 29.34 -4.57 2.44
C ASP A 273 29.23 -3.94 1.04
N ASP A 274 30.21 -4.22 0.16
CA ASP A 274 30.23 -3.68 -1.19
C ASP A 274 29.14 -4.32 -2.08
N ARG A 275 28.89 -5.62 -1.91
CA ARG A 275 27.74 -6.30 -2.55
C ARG A 275 26.41 -5.72 -2.10
N LEU A 276 26.24 -5.52 -0.79
CA LEU A 276 25.01 -4.94 -0.23
C LEU A 276 24.81 -3.51 -0.73
N LEU A 277 25.88 -2.70 -0.79
CA LEU A 277 25.80 -1.35 -1.32
C LEU A 277 25.32 -1.35 -2.78
N LEU A 278 25.87 -2.23 -3.61
CA LEU A 278 25.50 -2.34 -5.01
C LEU A 278 24.05 -2.88 -5.17
N TYR A 279 23.66 -3.86 -4.36
CA TYR A 279 22.27 -4.36 -4.31
C TYR A 279 21.29 -3.27 -3.92
N ILE A 280 21.60 -2.48 -2.90
CA ILE A 280 20.78 -1.34 -2.46
C ILE A 280 20.68 -0.29 -3.57
N ALA A 281 21.79 0.02 -4.23
CA ALA A 281 21.77 0.94 -5.36
C ALA A 281 20.80 0.49 -6.47
N MET A 282 20.79 -0.80 -6.80
CA MET A 282 19.83 -1.38 -7.76
C MET A 282 18.38 -1.27 -7.29
N GLN A 283 18.11 -1.42 -5.99
CA GLN A 283 16.76 -1.28 -5.45
C GLN A 283 16.24 0.17 -5.49
N LEU A 284 17.13 1.16 -5.46
CA LEU A 284 16.82 2.60 -5.55
C LEU A 284 16.62 3.09 -6.99
N ASP A 285 17.09 2.35 -8.00
CA ASP A 285 17.06 2.72 -9.41
C ASP A 285 15.87 2.07 -10.16
N GLY A 286 15.20 1.11 -9.54
CA GLY A 286 14.10 0.30 -10.11
C GLY A 286 12.69 0.90 -9.91
#